data_e64c4a350ca3038c4b4d01677f63ee1b
#
_entry.id   e64c4a350ca3038c4b4d01677f63ee1b
#
_cell.length_a   1.000
_cell.length_b   1.000
_cell.length_c   1.000
_cell.angle_alpha   90.00
_cell.angle_beta   90.00
_cell.angle_gamma   90.00
#
_symmetry.space_group_name_H-M   'P 1'
#
loop_
_entity.id
_entity.type
_entity.pdbx_description
1 polymer ?
#
loop_
_entity_poly.entity_id
_entity_poly.type
_entity_poly.pdbx_seq_one_letter_code
_entity_poly.pdbx_strand_id
1 'polypeptide(L)'
;MIGRAINSELTKKGNTVYPLVRNRREGPFFYMQETDEIFLDQSIHLGAVINLAGVNISERRWNPKVKEHIVQSRVRTTEILSDAIANLKEKPDVYLSASAIGYYGTNSSSILSESSPAGKDFLAQLAVDWERAPKPAQAAEIRTCILRFGLVLSPAGGMIKNLLLPFRLACVGPIGSGHQMLSWVSLPDTVSIMNKLLNDKNFSGAINLVSGTPASSLDFAKALSDSIKRPALPKIPAGIVRMMFGEVADAALLVGASVTSERISELQIELQHANLNQCLDEIM
;
A
#
# COMPACT_ATOMS: atom_id res chain seq x y z
N MET A 1 9.43 -2.44 2.31
CA MET A 1 9.62 -1.02 2.64
C MET A 1 8.77 -0.63 3.84
N ILE A 2 7.46 -0.52 3.74
CA ILE A 2 6.54 -0.11 4.80
C ILE A 2 6.72 -0.96 6.06
N GLY A 3 6.73 -2.30 5.94
CA GLY A 3 6.88 -3.19 7.09
C GLY A 3 8.18 -2.98 7.89
N ARG A 4 9.28 -2.63 7.21
CA ARG A 4 10.54 -2.30 7.93
C ARG A 4 10.44 -0.96 8.64
N ALA A 5 9.76 0.03 8.06
CA ALA A 5 9.62 1.34 8.65
C ALA A 5 8.74 1.29 9.91
N ILE A 6 7.57 0.63 9.84
CA ILE A 6 6.69 0.48 10.99
C ILE A 6 7.34 -0.39 12.09
N ASN A 7 8.06 -1.46 11.73
CA ASN A 7 8.82 -2.27 12.68
C ASN A 7 9.84 -1.40 13.44
N SER A 8 10.66 -0.62 12.71
CA SER A 8 11.64 0.28 13.32
C SER A 8 10.99 1.28 14.29
N GLU A 9 9.87 1.87 13.89
CA GLU A 9 9.14 2.84 14.73
C GLU A 9 8.56 2.19 15.99
N LEU A 10 7.92 1.03 15.85
CA LEU A 10 7.35 0.30 17.00
C LEU A 10 8.44 -0.17 17.97
N THR A 11 9.56 -0.66 17.47
CA THR A 11 10.70 -1.08 18.29
C THR A 11 11.30 0.11 19.04
N LYS A 12 11.47 1.27 18.41
CA LYS A 12 11.92 2.50 19.07
C LYS A 12 11.00 2.94 20.21
N LYS A 13 9.69 2.66 20.08
CA LYS A 13 8.69 2.93 21.12
C LYS A 13 8.61 1.86 22.21
N GLY A 14 9.53 0.89 22.22
CA GLY A 14 9.60 -0.15 23.23
C GLY A 14 8.68 -1.36 22.99
N ASN A 15 8.07 -1.46 21.81
CA ASN A 15 7.26 -2.63 21.47
C ASN A 15 8.13 -3.80 20.98
N THR A 16 7.76 -5.01 21.35
CA THR A 16 8.33 -6.22 20.76
C THR A 16 7.60 -6.54 19.46
N VAL A 17 8.31 -6.63 18.34
CA VAL A 17 7.73 -6.94 17.04
C VAL A 17 8.23 -8.28 16.56
N TYR A 18 7.31 -9.17 16.27
CA TYR A 18 7.57 -10.51 15.75
C TYR A 18 7.24 -10.58 14.26
N PRO A 19 8.20 -10.87 13.38
CA PRO A 19 7.91 -11.09 11.98
C PRO A 19 7.22 -12.44 11.78
N LEU A 20 6.15 -12.48 10.99
CA LEU A 20 5.63 -13.74 10.46
C LEU A 20 6.56 -14.21 9.32
N VAL A 21 7.35 -15.25 9.60
CA VAL A 21 8.34 -15.80 8.67
C VAL A 21 7.64 -16.65 7.61
N ARG A 22 7.98 -16.46 6.33
CA ARG A 22 7.40 -17.23 5.22
C ARG A 22 8.30 -18.35 4.76
N ASN A 23 7.69 -19.53 4.48
CA ASN A 23 8.34 -20.71 3.93
C ASN A 23 9.55 -21.22 4.75
N ARG A 24 9.51 -20.96 6.06
CA ARG A 24 10.46 -21.48 7.04
C ARG A 24 9.71 -21.74 8.34
N ARG A 25 9.95 -22.91 8.96
CA ARG A 25 9.42 -23.26 10.28
C ARG A 25 10.35 -22.76 11.38
N GLU A 26 10.53 -21.45 11.45
CA GLU A 26 11.46 -20.80 12.38
C GLU A 26 10.72 -19.74 13.22
N GLY A 27 11.05 -19.69 14.52
CA GLY A 27 10.48 -18.71 15.45
C GLY A 27 9.06 -19.01 15.87
N PRO A 28 8.45 -18.07 16.63
CA PRO A 28 7.12 -18.25 17.21
C PRO A 28 5.98 -18.08 16.20
N PHE A 29 6.25 -17.50 15.02
CA PHE A 29 5.24 -17.21 14.01
C PHE A 29 5.77 -17.52 12.61
N PHE A 30 5.12 -18.46 11.90
CA PHE A 30 5.49 -18.77 10.53
C PHE A 30 4.28 -19.13 9.65
N TYR A 31 4.45 -18.96 8.34
CA TYR A 31 3.48 -19.31 7.31
C TYR A 31 4.14 -20.07 6.16
N MET A 32 3.67 -21.29 5.92
CA MET A 32 4.10 -22.15 4.81
C MET A 32 3.09 -22.03 3.66
N GLN A 33 3.43 -21.28 2.62
CA GLN A 33 2.51 -20.96 1.54
C GLN A 33 2.08 -22.17 0.70
N GLU A 34 2.95 -23.19 0.60
CA GLU A 34 2.65 -24.39 -0.21
C GLU A 34 1.59 -25.28 0.44
N THR A 35 1.53 -25.30 1.76
CA THR A 35 0.60 -26.14 2.54
C THR A 35 -0.51 -25.33 3.20
N ASP A 36 -0.52 -23.99 3.03
CA ASP A 36 -1.39 -23.07 3.76
C ASP A 36 -1.31 -23.24 5.29
N GLU A 37 -0.21 -23.80 5.79
CA GLU A 37 0.04 -23.99 7.21
C GLU A 37 0.50 -22.66 7.83
N ILE A 38 -0.24 -22.18 8.83
CA ILE A 38 0.18 -21.05 9.67
C ILE A 38 0.34 -21.51 11.11
N PHE A 39 1.42 -21.11 11.74
CA PHE A 39 1.67 -21.33 13.15
C PHE A 39 1.78 -19.99 13.88
N LEU A 40 0.98 -19.84 14.92
CA LEU A 40 1.00 -18.71 15.84
C LEU A 40 1.17 -19.27 17.26
N ASP A 41 2.27 -18.91 17.92
CA ASP A 41 2.53 -19.34 19.30
C ASP A 41 1.51 -18.69 20.23
N GLN A 42 0.61 -19.52 20.77
CA GLN A 42 -0.47 -19.08 21.64
C GLN A 42 -0.03 -18.71 23.08
N SER A 43 1.25 -18.91 23.42
CA SER A 43 1.81 -18.46 24.69
C SER A 43 2.22 -16.97 24.65
N ILE A 44 2.29 -16.37 23.45
CA ILE A 44 2.65 -14.99 23.25
C ILE A 44 1.39 -14.16 23.00
N HIS A 45 1.08 -13.24 23.91
CA HIS A 45 0.00 -12.29 23.71
C HIS A 45 0.36 -11.28 22.62
N LEU A 46 -0.51 -11.14 21.60
CA LEU A 46 -0.38 -10.18 20.52
C LEU A 46 -1.34 -9.01 20.73
N GLY A 47 -0.83 -7.83 21.08
CA GLY A 47 -1.66 -6.62 21.15
C GLY A 47 -2.16 -6.17 19.77
N ALA A 48 -1.37 -6.42 18.70
CA ALA A 48 -1.74 -6.03 17.34
C ALA A 48 -1.18 -7.00 16.29
N VAL A 49 -1.89 -7.12 15.16
CA VAL A 49 -1.40 -7.81 13.96
C VAL A 49 -1.42 -6.84 12.78
N ILE A 50 -0.34 -6.80 12.00
CA ILE A 50 -0.20 -5.94 10.83
C ILE A 50 0.09 -6.82 9.61
N ASN A 51 -0.84 -6.88 8.68
CA ASN A 51 -0.70 -7.62 7.43
C ASN A 51 -0.41 -6.67 6.26
N LEU A 52 0.82 -6.72 5.77
CA LEU A 52 1.29 -6.00 4.58
C LEU A 52 1.71 -6.98 3.47
N ALA A 53 1.22 -8.21 3.51
CA ALA A 53 1.57 -9.24 2.56
C ALA A 53 1.04 -8.92 1.16
N GLY A 54 1.86 -9.17 0.14
CA GLY A 54 1.52 -8.98 -1.26
C GLY A 54 2.77 -8.91 -2.13
N VAL A 55 2.77 -9.63 -3.25
CA VAL A 55 3.85 -9.52 -4.25
C VAL A 55 3.75 -8.19 -5.01
N ASN A 56 4.86 -7.72 -5.55
CA ASN A 56 4.85 -6.50 -6.36
C ASN A 56 4.09 -6.75 -7.69
N ILE A 57 3.05 -5.96 -7.95
CA ILE A 57 2.20 -6.10 -9.15
C ILE A 57 2.94 -5.74 -10.45
N SER A 58 3.99 -4.93 -10.38
CA SER A 58 4.74 -4.43 -11.54
C SER A 58 6.07 -5.18 -11.79
N GLU A 59 6.37 -6.21 -11.00
CA GLU A 59 7.63 -6.96 -11.14
C GLU A 59 7.70 -7.79 -12.43
N ARG A 60 6.55 -8.29 -12.89
CA ARG A 60 6.43 -9.13 -14.09
C ARG A 60 5.28 -8.67 -14.96
N ARG A 61 5.38 -8.92 -16.27
CA ARG A 61 4.23 -8.74 -17.17
C ARG A 61 3.10 -9.68 -16.76
N TRP A 62 1.88 -9.16 -16.78
CA TRP A 62 0.72 -9.96 -16.40
C TRP A 62 0.40 -11.02 -17.45
N ASN A 63 0.11 -12.18 -16.95
CA ASN A 63 -0.53 -13.30 -17.60
C ASN A 63 -1.43 -13.98 -16.56
N PRO A 64 -2.26 -14.98 -16.90
CA PRO A 64 -3.16 -15.61 -15.94
C PRO A 64 -2.48 -16.12 -14.68
N LYS A 65 -1.30 -16.74 -14.79
CA LYS A 65 -0.53 -17.26 -13.64
C LYS A 65 0.00 -16.12 -12.73
N VAL A 66 0.46 -15.02 -13.32
CA VAL A 66 0.92 -13.86 -12.55
C VAL A 66 -0.25 -13.19 -11.83
N LYS A 67 -1.41 -13.03 -12.49
CA LYS A 67 -2.62 -12.50 -11.87
C LYS A 67 -3.11 -13.38 -10.72
N GLU A 68 -3.14 -14.69 -10.92
CA GLU A 68 -3.47 -15.65 -9.87
C GLU A 68 -2.52 -15.52 -8.67
N HIS A 69 -1.21 -15.45 -8.90
CA HIS A 69 -0.23 -15.25 -7.83
C HIS A 69 -0.41 -13.91 -7.09
N ILE A 70 -0.77 -12.84 -7.82
CA ILE A 70 -1.12 -11.54 -7.22
C ILE A 70 -2.33 -11.67 -6.29
N VAL A 71 -3.38 -12.38 -6.73
CA VAL A 71 -4.59 -12.63 -5.93
C VAL A 71 -4.26 -13.47 -4.71
N GLN A 72 -3.62 -14.62 -4.88
CA GLN A 72 -3.27 -15.55 -3.79
C GLN A 72 -2.40 -14.88 -2.73
N SER A 73 -1.38 -14.12 -3.14
CA SER A 73 -0.47 -13.45 -2.21
C SER A 73 -1.15 -12.38 -1.34
N ARG A 74 -2.36 -11.97 -1.68
CA ARG A 74 -3.16 -10.98 -0.95
C ARG A 74 -4.36 -11.61 -0.29
N VAL A 75 -5.31 -12.06 -1.10
CA VAL A 75 -6.60 -12.57 -0.62
C VAL A 75 -6.40 -13.82 0.23
N ARG A 76 -5.80 -14.87 -0.35
CA ARG A 76 -5.60 -16.13 0.35
C ARG A 76 -4.75 -16.00 1.61
N THR A 77 -3.61 -15.28 1.51
CA THR A 77 -2.74 -15.04 2.68
C THR A 77 -3.48 -14.29 3.78
N THR A 78 -4.32 -13.31 3.42
CA THR A 78 -5.10 -12.53 4.41
C THR A 78 -6.20 -13.37 5.05
N GLU A 79 -6.89 -14.22 4.28
CA GLU A 79 -7.89 -15.16 4.80
C GLU A 79 -7.28 -16.10 5.85
N ILE A 80 -6.18 -16.80 5.49
CA ILE A 80 -5.50 -17.73 6.38
C ILE A 80 -5.03 -17.04 7.66
N LEU A 81 -4.41 -15.86 7.55
CA LEU A 81 -3.98 -15.10 8.72
C LEU A 81 -5.17 -14.65 9.57
N SER A 82 -6.24 -14.20 8.93
CA SER A 82 -7.46 -13.76 9.60
C SER A 82 -8.12 -14.89 10.38
N ASP A 83 -8.22 -16.09 9.79
CA ASP A 83 -8.70 -17.28 10.46
C ASP A 83 -7.81 -17.67 11.65
N ALA A 84 -6.49 -17.63 11.46
CA ALA A 84 -5.54 -17.99 12.51
C ALA A 84 -5.64 -17.07 13.73
N ILE A 85 -5.70 -15.74 13.53
CA ILE A 85 -5.83 -14.79 14.64
C ILE A 85 -7.22 -14.84 15.30
N ALA A 86 -8.27 -15.16 14.54
CA ALA A 86 -9.62 -15.36 15.07
C ALA A 86 -9.70 -16.58 16.00
N ASN A 87 -8.83 -17.57 15.82
CA ASN A 87 -8.77 -18.80 16.62
C ASN A 87 -7.75 -18.75 17.78
N LEU A 88 -7.04 -17.62 17.98
CA LEU A 88 -6.18 -17.45 19.14
C LEU A 88 -7.01 -17.45 20.43
N LYS A 89 -6.46 -18.01 21.54
CA LYS A 89 -7.07 -17.96 22.86
C LYS A 89 -7.23 -16.52 23.34
N GLU A 90 -6.16 -15.74 23.22
CA GLU A 90 -6.14 -14.31 23.48
C GLU A 90 -6.04 -13.59 22.14
N LYS A 91 -7.11 -12.91 21.77
CA LYS A 91 -7.20 -12.21 20.48
C LYS A 91 -6.47 -10.88 20.51
N PRO A 92 -5.86 -10.46 19.41
CA PRO A 92 -5.25 -9.14 19.35
C PRO A 92 -6.31 -8.02 19.44
N ASP A 93 -5.95 -6.89 20.04
CA ASP A 93 -6.83 -5.72 20.14
C ASP A 93 -7.16 -5.13 18.76
N VAL A 94 -6.22 -5.24 17.81
CA VAL A 94 -6.35 -4.65 16.48
C VAL A 94 -5.67 -5.46 15.38
N TYR A 95 -6.32 -5.51 14.23
CA TYR A 95 -5.81 -6.04 12.99
C TYR A 95 -5.73 -4.95 11.92
N LEU A 96 -4.53 -4.56 11.49
CA LEU A 96 -4.32 -3.68 10.35
C LEU A 96 -4.10 -4.53 9.09
N SER A 97 -5.03 -4.48 8.15
CA SER A 97 -4.97 -5.24 6.90
C SER A 97 -4.75 -4.31 5.72
N ALA A 98 -3.73 -4.58 4.91
CA ALA A 98 -3.46 -3.80 3.71
C ALA A 98 -4.56 -3.97 2.66
N SER A 99 -4.78 -2.88 1.92
CA SER A 99 -5.53 -2.76 0.68
C SER A 99 -4.85 -1.71 -0.20
N ALA A 100 -5.49 -1.22 -1.23
CA ALA A 100 -4.96 -0.18 -2.10
C ALA A 100 -6.07 0.73 -2.64
N ILE A 101 -5.73 1.97 -2.98
CA ILE A 101 -6.65 2.89 -3.67
C ILE A 101 -7.09 2.36 -5.05
N GLY A 102 -6.44 1.32 -5.57
CA GLY A 102 -6.93 0.54 -6.71
C GLY A 102 -8.35 0.02 -6.54
N TYR A 103 -8.89 -0.03 -5.32
CA TYR A 103 -10.28 -0.30 -5.00
C TYR A 103 -11.26 0.53 -5.84
N TYR A 104 -10.92 1.78 -6.12
CA TYR A 104 -11.79 2.69 -6.85
C TYR A 104 -11.73 2.52 -8.37
N GLY A 105 -10.76 1.74 -8.90
CA GLY A 105 -10.50 1.66 -10.33
C GLY A 105 -9.83 2.91 -10.88
N THR A 106 -9.80 3.02 -12.21
CA THR A 106 -8.89 3.95 -12.90
C THR A 106 -9.54 5.04 -13.73
N ASN A 107 -10.86 5.11 -13.81
CA ASN A 107 -11.57 5.96 -14.78
C ASN A 107 -12.55 6.97 -14.14
N SER A 108 -12.25 7.50 -12.97
CA SER A 108 -13.07 8.55 -12.39
C SER A 108 -12.52 9.94 -12.70
N SER A 109 -13.37 10.82 -13.22
CA SER A 109 -13.09 12.26 -13.34
C SER A 109 -13.36 13.03 -12.05
N SER A 110 -13.96 12.37 -11.05
CA SER A 110 -14.29 12.95 -9.74
C SER A 110 -13.24 12.59 -8.70
N ILE A 111 -13.20 13.40 -7.65
CA ILE A 111 -12.43 13.08 -6.45
C ILE A 111 -13.15 11.94 -5.71
N LEU A 112 -12.41 10.91 -5.33
CA LEU A 112 -12.90 9.71 -4.66
C LEU A 112 -12.46 9.71 -3.20
N SER A 113 -13.34 9.22 -2.32
CA SER A 113 -13.09 9.09 -0.88
C SER A 113 -13.51 7.71 -0.39
N GLU A 114 -13.41 7.47 0.91
CA GLU A 114 -13.81 6.19 1.51
C GLU A 114 -15.28 5.83 1.28
N SER A 115 -16.14 6.82 1.09
CA SER A 115 -17.57 6.67 0.77
C SER A 115 -17.85 6.31 -0.70
N SER A 116 -16.85 6.45 -1.58
CA SER A 116 -17.00 6.17 -3.01
C SER A 116 -17.09 4.67 -3.31
N PRO A 117 -17.89 4.27 -4.32
CA PRO A 117 -18.03 2.85 -4.68
C PRO A 117 -16.77 2.28 -5.29
N ALA A 118 -16.65 0.96 -5.24
CA ALA A 118 -15.58 0.21 -5.91
C ALA A 118 -15.66 0.34 -7.43
N GLY A 119 -14.49 0.34 -8.07
CA GLY A 119 -14.36 0.22 -9.51
C GLY A 119 -14.71 -1.20 -10.02
N LYS A 120 -14.54 -1.40 -11.34
CA LYS A 120 -14.93 -2.66 -12.01
C LYS A 120 -13.76 -3.39 -12.68
N ASP A 121 -12.58 -2.79 -12.70
CA ASP A 121 -11.40 -3.40 -13.31
C ASP A 121 -10.78 -4.48 -12.41
N PHE A 122 -9.74 -5.16 -12.92
CA PHE A 122 -9.07 -6.25 -12.21
C PHE A 122 -8.51 -5.82 -10.86
N LEU A 123 -7.91 -4.63 -10.76
CA LEU A 123 -7.32 -4.15 -9.50
C LEU A 123 -8.39 -3.77 -8.48
N ALA A 124 -9.52 -3.23 -8.95
CA ALA A 124 -10.65 -2.91 -8.09
C ALA A 124 -11.30 -4.20 -7.53
N GLN A 125 -11.52 -5.21 -8.39
CA GLN A 125 -12.05 -6.49 -7.92
C GLN A 125 -11.09 -7.18 -6.95
N LEU A 126 -9.79 -7.17 -7.25
CA LEU A 126 -8.76 -7.68 -6.33
C LEU A 126 -8.83 -6.99 -4.97
N ALA A 127 -8.95 -5.66 -4.94
CA ALA A 127 -9.04 -4.90 -3.69
C ALA A 127 -10.33 -5.23 -2.93
N VAL A 128 -11.47 -5.35 -3.61
CA VAL A 128 -12.75 -5.77 -3.00
C VAL A 128 -12.62 -7.14 -2.34
N ASP A 129 -12.04 -8.12 -3.03
CA ASP A 129 -11.86 -9.45 -2.48
C ASP A 129 -10.83 -9.45 -1.33
N TRP A 130 -9.78 -8.65 -1.45
CA TRP A 130 -8.78 -8.47 -0.39
C TRP A 130 -9.38 -7.85 0.88
N GLU A 131 -10.28 -6.85 0.74
CA GLU A 131 -10.96 -6.21 1.88
C GLU A 131 -12.04 -7.11 2.53
N ARG A 132 -12.49 -8.16 1.83
CA ARG A 132 -13.37 -9.19 2.38
C ARG A 132 -12.63 -10.25 3.18
N ALA A 133 -11.37 -10.49 2.87
CA ALA A 133 -10.56 -11.53 3.47
C ALA A 133 -10.40 -11.43 5.02
N PRO A 134 -10.42 -10.25 5.66
CA PRO A 134 -10.41 -10.10 7.11
C PRO A 134 -11.70 -10.48 7.85
N LYS A 135 -12.76 -10.92 7.16
CA LYS A 135 -14.06 -11.24 7.80
C LYS A 135 -13.97 -12.18 9.01
N PRO A 136 -13.16 -13.25 9.02
CA PRO A 136 -13.03 -14.12 10.21
C PRO A 136 -12.57 -13.34 11.46
N ALA A 137 -11.58 -12.46 11.32
CA ALA A 137 -11.11 -11.62 12.42
C ALA A 137 -12.21 -10.65 12.90
N GLN A 138 -12.95 -10.05 11.97
CA GLN A 138 -14.07 -9.17 12.27
C GLN A 138 -15.21 -9.92 13.01
N ALA A 139 -15.54 -11.13 12.55
CA ALA A 139 -16.54 -11.98 13.19
C ALA A 139 -16.12 -12.42 14.60
N ALA A 140 -14.82 -12.48 14.86
CA ALA A 140 -14.22 -12.74 16.17
C ALA A 140 -14.08 -11.47 17.04
N GLU A 141 -14.72 -10.34 16.62
CA GLU A 141 -14.72 -9.04 17.31
C GLU A 141 -13.34 -8.38 17.42
N ILE A 142 -12.37 -8.78 16.58
CA ILE A 142 -11.07 -8.10 16.48
C ILE A 142 -11.27 -6.81 15.70
N ARG A 143 -10.94 -5.67 16.31
CA ARG A 143 -10.99 -4.35 15.66
C ARG A 143 -10.13 -4.36 14.40
N THR A 144 -10.73 -4.16 13.24
CA THR A 144 -10.04 -4.30 11.95
C THR A 144 -10.02 -2.97 11.21
N CYS A 145 -8.84 -2.52 10.80
CA CYS A 145 -8.63 -1.36 9.94
C CYS A 145 -8.11 -1.81 8.58
N ILE A 146 -8.76 -1.37 7.52
CA ILE A 146 -8.37 -1.66 6.12
C ILE A 146 -7.60 -0.47 5.57
N LEU A 147 -6.34 -0.68 5.24
CA LEU A 147 -5.42 0.37 4.81
C LEU A 147 -5.37 0.45 3.28
N ARG A 148 -6.15 1.35 2.66
CA ARG A 148 -6.11 1.61 1.22
C ARG A 148 -4.91 2.49 0.89
N PHE A 149 -3.77 1.88 0.64
CA PHE A 149 -2.54 2.61 0.33
C PHE A 149 -2.63 3.33 -1.01
N GLY A 150 -2.32 4.64 -1.00
CA GLY A 150 -1.90 5.38 -2.18
C GLY A 150 -0.47 5.02 -2.59
N LEU A 151 0.11 5.81 -3.46
CA LEU A 151 1.49 5.68 -3.86
C LEU A 151 2.41 6.12 -2.71
N VAL A 152 3.04 5.17 -2.03
CA VAL A 152 3.94 5.48 -0.91
C VAL A 152 5.30 5.93 -1.41
N LEU A 153 5.65 7.19 -1.11
CA LEU A 153 6.89 7.83 -1.54
C LEU A 153 8.02 7.56 -0.54
N SER A 154 9.10 6.95 -1.04
CA SER A 154 10.33 6.73 -0.27
C SER A 154 11.49 6.36 -1.20
N PRO A 155 12.70 6.87 -0.98
CA PRO A 155 13.90 6.44 -1.72
C PRO A 155 14.32 5.01 -1.35
N ALA A 156 13.88 4.48 -0.21
CA ALA A 156 14.22 3.13 0.26
C ALA A 156 13.45 2.01 -0.48
N GLY A 157 12.44 2.34 -1.31
CA GLY A 157 11.66 1.33 -2.02
C GLY A 157 10.54 1.90 -2.88
N GLY A 158 9.73 0.99 -3.47
CA GLY A 158 8.60 1.38 -4.30
C GLY A 158 8.99 2.09 -5.59
N MET A 159 8.07 2.92 -6.10
CA MET A 159 8.24 3.61 -7.38
C MET A 159 9.45 4.56 -7.38
N ILE A 160 9.65 5.35 -6.34
CA ILE A 160 10.76 6.32 -6.25
C ILE A 160 12.10 5.61 -6.44
N LYS A 161 12.36 4.53 -5.71
CA LYS A 161 13.61 3.77 -5.83
C LYS A 161 13.89 3.34 -7.26
N ASN A 162 12.87 2.88 -7.97
CA ASN A 162 13.00 2.40 -9.35
C ASN A 162 13.20 3.55 -10.34
N LEU A 163 12.66 4.71 -10.05
CA LEU A 163 12.77 5.91 -10.90
C LEU A 163 14.07 6.69 -10.65
N LEU A 164 14.66 6.63 -9.46
CA LEU A 164 15.81 7.44 -9.08
C LEU A 164 17.00 7.33 -10.05
N LEU A 165 17.42 6.11 -10.38
CA LEU A 165 18.56 5.93 -11.26
C LEU A 165 18.27 6.43 -12.69
N PRO A 166 17.16 6.07 -13.35
CA PRO A 166 16.78 6.63 -14.63
C PRO A 166 16.68 8.18 -14.64
N PHE A 167 16.08 8.77 -13.60
CA PHE A 167 15.99 10.23 -13.48
C PHE A 167 17.37 10.90 -13.29
N ARG A 168 18.24 10.32 -12.46
CA ARG A 168 19.62 10.83 -12.30
C ARG A 168 20.43 10.79 -13.58
N LEU A 169 20.15 9.84 -14.46
CA LEU A 169 20.75 9.71 -15.79
C LEU A 169 20.03 10.58 -16.84
N ALA A 170 19.06 11.39 -16.43
CA ALA A 170 18.20 12.16 -17.32
C ALA A 170 17.55 11.29 -18.43
N CYS A 171 17.10 10.07 -18.07
CA CYS A 171 16.52 9.12 -19.02
C CYS A 171 15.00 8.93 -18.85
N VAL A 172 14.35 9.64 -17.94
CA VAL A 172 12.90 9.49 -17.67
C VAL A 172 12.22 10.85 -17.53
N GLY A 173 11.07 10.95 -18.19
CA GLY A 173 10.14 12.07 -18.08
C GLY A 173 8.73 11.61 -17.69
N PRO A 174 7.73 12.50 -17.78
CA PRO A 174 6.34 12.14 -17.53
C PRO A 174 5.88 10.99 -18.42
N ILE A 175 5.08 10.08 -17.86
CA ILE A 175 4.62 8.88 -18.56
C ILE A 175 3.33 9.19 -19.32
N GLY A 176 3.19 8.72 -20.55
CA GLY A 176 1.98 8.83 -21.36
C GLY A 176 1.55 10.27 -21.62
N SER A 177 0.29 10.60 -21.31
CA SER A 177 -0.24 11.98 -21.42
C SER A 177 0.36 12.93 -20.39
N GLY A 178 0.74 12.41 -19.23
CA GLY A 178 1.17 13.17 -18.07
C GLY A 178 0.00 13.71 -17.21
N HIS A 179 -1.26 13.53 -17.63
CA HIS A 179 -2.44 14.05 -16.93
C HIS A 179 -3.06 13.08 -15.92
N GLN A 180 -2.62 11.81 -15.94
CA GLN A 180 -3.11 10.83 -14.96
C GLN A 180 -2.75 11.27 -13.54
N MET A 181 -3.72 11.21 -12.65
CA MET A 181 -3.59 11.65 -11.26
C MET A 181 -2.96 10.58 -10.40
N LEU A 182 -2.02 10.96 -9.57
CA LEU A 182 -1.30 10.12 -8.62
C LEU A 182 -1.69 10.56 -7.20
N SER A 183 -2.42 9.73 -6.50
CA SER A 183 -2.71 9.93 -5.08
C SER A 183 -1.61 9.27 -4.26
N TRP A 184 -0.84 10.08 -3.57
CA TRP A 184 0.42 9.71 -2.92
C TRP A 184 0.38 9.96 -1.41
N VAL A 185 1.31 9.37 -0.70
CA VAL A 185 1.57 9.61 0.72
C VAL A 185 3.06 9.38 0.99
N SER A 186 3.65 10.12 1.91
CA SER A 186 5.03 9.86 2.32
C SER A 186 5.14 8.61 3.19
N LEU A 187 6.32 7.98 3.23
CA LEU A 187 6.54 6.85 4.13
C LEU A 187 6.46 7.27 5.62
N PRO A 188 7.00 8.42 6.06
CA PRO A 188 6.80 8.90 7.43
C PRO A 188 5.33 9.07 7.80
N ASP A 189 4.52 9.72 6.95
CA ASP A 189 3.09 9.88 7.20
C ASP A 189 2.35 8.55 7.23
N THR A 190 2.70 7.63 6.33
CA THR A 190 2.18 6.25 6.34
C THR A 190 2.40 5.59 7.70
N VAL A 191 3.61 5.68 8.24
CA VAL A 191 3.97 5.10 9.55
C VAL A 191 3.24 5.82 10.69
N SER A 192 3.10 7.15 10.62
CA SER A 192 2.38 7.95 11.62
C SER A 192 0.90 7.56 11.68
N ILE A 193 0.24 7.46 10.50
CA ILE A 193 -1.17 7.03 10.42
C ILE A 193 -1.33 5.61 10.98
N MET A 194 -0.49 4.66 10.57
CA MET A 194 -0.55 3.28 11.06
C MET A 194 -0.37 3.21 12.57
N ASN A 195 0.59 3.97 13.12
CA ASN A 195 0.84 4.01 14.55
C ASN A 195 -0.37 4.61 15.33
N LYS A 196 -1.02 5.63 14.78
CA LYS A 196 -2.24 6.19 15.38
C LYS A 196 -3.37 5.15 15.37
N LEU A 197 -3.58 4.44 14.24
CA LEU A 197 -4.60 3.40 14.13
C LEU A 197 -4.38 2.22 15.11
N LEU A 198 -3.14 1.89 15.44
CA LEU A 198 -2.84 0.88 16.46
C LEU A 198 -3.38 1.29 17.84
N ASN A 199 -3.30 2.59 18.16
CA ASN A 199 -3.62 3.11 19.48
C ASN A 199 -5.04 3.69 19.61
N ASP A 200 -5.69 4.07 18.52
CA ASP A 200 -7.03 4.64 18.53
C ASP A 200 -8.09 3.55 18.49
N LYS A 201 -8.66 3.26 19.67
CA LYS A 201 -9.65 2.18 19.85
C LYS A 201 -10.99 2.45 19.16
N ASN A 202 -11.28 3.70 18.82
CA ASN A 202 -12.56 4.09 18.22
C ASN A 202 -12.55 3.97 16.68
N PHE A 203 -11.38 3.79 16.08
CA PHE A 203 -11.25 3.74 14.63
C PHE A 203 -11.29 2.29 14.10
N SER A 204 -12.16 2.04 13.13
CA SER A 204 -12.26 0.75 12.41
C SER A 204 -12.71 0.97 10.96
N GLY A 205 -12.62 -0.08 10.13
CA GLY A 205 -13.02 -0.04 8.72
C GLY A 205 -11.95 0.54 7.79
N ALA A 206 -12.35 0.95 6.59
CA ALA A 206 -11.43 1.40 5.56
C ALA A 206 -10.95 2.84 5.76
N ILE A 207 -9.68 3.10 5.44
CA ILE A 207 -9.08 4.43 5.38
C ILE A 207 -8.15 4.54 4.18
N ASN A 208 -8.23 5.65 3.46
CA ASN A 208 -7.30 5.98 2.38
C ASN A 208 -6.02 6.59 2.96
N LEU A 209 -4.89 5.93 2.75
CA LEU A 209 -3.59 6.47 3.14
C LEU A 209 -3.04 7.31 1.98
N VAL A 210 -3.46 8.57 1.95
CA VAL A 210 -3.08 9.57 0.93
C VAL A 210 -2.85 10.93 1.59
N SER A 211 -2.00 11.78 1.00
CA SER A 211 -1.64 13.11 1.53
C SER A 211 -2.69 14.21 1.25
N GLY A 212 -3.84 13.88 0.72
CA GLY A 212 -4.93 14.83 0.49
C GLY A 212 -4.86 15.62 -0.83
N THR A 213 -3.70 15.83 -1.41
CA THR A 213 -3.54 16.57 -2.68
C THR A 213 -2.96 15.66 -3.76
N PRO A 214 -3.78 15.05 -4.62
CA PRO A 214 -3.30 14.29 -5.77
C PRO A 214 -2.49 15.18 -6.73
N ALA A 215 -1.46 14.61 -7.34
CA ALA A 215 -0.62 15.31 -8.32
C ALA A 215 -0.74 14.65 -9.69
N SER A 216 -0.66 15.43 -10.78
CA SER A 216 -0.55 14.83 -12.10
C SER A 216 0.81 14.14 -12.27
N SER A 217 0.90 13.15 -13.17
CA SER A 217 2.19 12.51 -13.50
C SER A 217 3.21 13.52 -14.02
N LEU A 218 2.75 14.61 -14.68
CA LEU A 218 3.60 15.71 -15.14
C LEU A 218 4.17 16.48 -13.95
N ASP A 219 3.31 16.89 -12.99
CA ASP A 219 3.74 17.62 -11.80
C ASP A 219 4.67 16.78 -10.95
N PHE A 220 4.36 15.48 -10.82
CA PHE A 220 5.22 14.53 -10.09
C PHE A 220 6.61 14.42 -10.74
N ALA A 221 6.67 14.27 -12.06
CA ALA A 221 7.94 14.18 -12.77
C ALA A 221 8.76 15.49 -12.66
N LYS A 222 8.08 16.64 -12.70
CA LYS A 222 8.71 17.94 -12.51
C LYS A 222 9.24 18.08 -11.07
N ALA A 223 8.43 17.84 -10.08
CA ALA A 223 8.82 17.91 -8.67
C ALA A 223 10.01 16.99 -8.35
N LEU A 224 9.99 15.75 -8.89
CA LEU A 224 11.10 14.81 -8.72
C LEU A 224 12.38 15.31 -9.43
N SER A 225 12.26 15.88 -10.62
CA SER A 225 13.40 16.45 -11.36
C SER A 225 14.03 17.64 -10.61
N ASP A 226 13.19 18.51 -10.07
CA ASP A 226 13.63 19.68 -9.30
C ASP A 226 14.36 19.24 -8.02
N SER A 227 13.81 18.27 -7.26
CA SER A 227 14.42 17.78 -6.02
C SER A 227 15.80 17.14 -6.23
N ILE A 228 16.01 16.44 -7.35
CA ILE A 228 17.32 15.86 -7.69
C ILE A 228 18.21 16.77 -8.53
N LYS A 229 17.77 18.01 -8.81
CA LYS A 229 18.48 19.02 -9.61
C LYS A 229 18.87 18.52 -11.02
N ARG A 230 17.94 17.87 -11.70
CA ARG A 230 18.10 17.35 -13.05
C ARG A 230 16.95 17.83 -13.94
N PRO A 231 17.19 18.10 -15.23
CA PRO A 231 16.12 18.49 -16.13
C PRO A 231 15.12 17.34 -16.33
N ALA A 232 13.83 17.68 -16.34
CA ALA A 232 12.80 16.73 -16.75
C ALA A 232 12.92 16.48 -18.26
N LEU A 233 12.90 15.21 -18.66
CA LEU A 233 12.95 14.83 -20.06
C LEU A 233 11.57 14.91 -20.74
N PRO A 234 11.55 14.82 -22.08
CA PRO A 234 10.31 14.67 -22.82
C PRO A 234 9.48 13.48 -22.34
N LYS A 235 8.16 13.58 -22.55
CA LYS A 235 7.20 12.53 -22.17
C LYS A 235 7.58 11.19 -22.78
N ILE A 236 7.48 10.12 -21.97
CA ILE A 236 7.60 8.75 -22.47
C ILE A 236 6.30 8.37 -23.15
N PRO A 237 6.29 8.08 -24.46
CA PRO A 237 5.07 7.69 -25.16
C PRO A 237 4.39 6.45 -24.54
N ALA A 238 3.06 6.47 -24.46
CA ALA A 238 2.29 5.36 -23.90
C ALA A 238 2.59 4.00 -24.59
N GLY A 239 2.89 4.03 -25.88
CA GLY A 239 3.31 2.83 -26.64
C GLY A 239 4.57 2.17 -26.09
N ILE A 240 5.57 2.97 -25.67
CA ILE A 240 6.80 2.46 -25.07
C ILE A 240 6.49 1.85 -23.69
N VAL A 241 5.65 2.51 -22.89
CA VAL A 241 5.24 1.99 -21.56
C VAL A 241 4.50 0.67 -21.70
N ARG A 242 3.56 0.55 -22.66
CA ARG A 242 2.88 -0.72 -22.95
C ARG A 242 3.83 -1.81 -23.43
N MET A 243 4.80 -1.46 -24.27
CA MET A 243 5.81 -2.40 -24.73
C MET A 243 6.66 -2.95 -23.57
N MET A 244 6.97 -2.12 -22.57
CA MET A 244 7.79 -2.52 -21.42
C MET A 244 6.99 -3.31 -20.38
N PHE A 245 5.79 -2.85 -20.02
CA PHE A 245 5.03 -3.33 -18.87
C PHE A 245 3.78 -4.16 -19.25
N GLY A 246 3.41 -4.22 -20.55
CA GLY A 246 2.22 -4.93 -20.98
C GLY A 246 0.94 -4.37 -20.37
N GLU A 247 0.04 -5.23 -19.93
CA GLU A 247 -1.26 -4.87 -19.32
C GLU A 247 -1.12 -3.99 -18.07
N VAL A 248 -0.04 -4.12 -17.30
CA VAL A 248 0.24 -3.28 -16.12
C VAL A 248 0.29 -1.79 -16.49
N ALA A 249 0.74 -1.49 -17.72
CA ALA A 249 0.78 -0.11 -18.21
C ALA A 249 -0.60 0.55 -18.17
N ASP A 250 -1.60 -0.12 -18.73
CA ASP A 250 -2.98 0.39 -18.79
C ASP A 250 -3.75 0.24 -17.47
N ALA A 251 -3.35 -0.70 -16.63
CA ALA A 251 -4.02 -0.94 -15.35
C ALA A 251 -3.52 -0.05 -14.19
N ALA A 252 -2.25 0.44 -14.26
CA ALA A 252 -1.65 1.13 -13.11
C ALA A 252 -0.72 2.31 -13.44
N LEU A 253 -0.17 2.42 -14.67
CA LEU A 253 0.85 3.43 -14.98
C LEU A 253 0.34 4.57 -15.86
N LEU A 254 -0.54 4.27 -16.83
CA LEU A 254 -1.11 5.24 -17.78
C LEU A 254 -2.46 5.80 -17.33
N VAL A 255 -2.94 5.36 -16.21
CA VAL A 255 -4.23 5.71 -15.60
C VAL A 255 -4.00 6.11 -14.15
N GLY A 256 -4.97 6.77 -13.56
CA GLY A 256 -4.91 7.19 -12.18
C GLY A 256 -6.26 7.67 -11.67
N ALA A 257 -6.37 7.84 -10.38
CA ALA A 257 -7.54 8.37 -9.71
C ALA A 257 -7.14 9.45 -8.72
N SER A 258 -7.96 10.49 -8.63
CA SER A 258 -7.86 11.51 -7.59
C SER A 258 -8.54 10.98 -6.34
N VAL A 259 -7.77 10.51 -5.38
CA VAL A 259 -8.28 9.96 -4.12
C VAL A 259 -7.86 10.87 -2.97
N THR A 260 -8.81 11.18 -2.10
CA THR A 260 -8.59 11.88 -0.83
C THR A 260 -9.03 11.00 0.33
N SER A 261 -8.75 11.42 1.54
CA SER A 261 -9.25 10.76 2.74
C SER A 261 -10.14 11.71 3.52
N GLU A 262 -11.38 11.32 3.76
CA GLU A 262 -12.30 11.99 4.68
C GLU A 262 -11.95 11.61 6.13
N ARG A 263 -11.29 10.46 6.33
CA ARG A 263 -11.08 9.86 7.64
C ARG A 263 -9.73 10.20 8.31
N ILE A 264 -8.75 10.74 7.57
CA ILE A 264 -7.48 11.18 8.18
C ILE A 264 -7.73 12.32 9.19
N SER A 265 -8.67 13.22 8.91
CA SER A 265 -9.06 14.30 9.84
C SER A 265 -9.67 13.76 11.15
N GLU A 266 -10.42 12.65 11.09
CA GLU A 266 -10.99 11.99 12.28
C GLU A 266 -9.88 11.51 13.24
N LEU A 267 -8.73 11.11 12.71
CA LEU A 267 -7.59 10.67 13.50
C LEU A 267 -6.83 11.79 14.18
N GLN A 268 -7.15 13.05 13.88
CA GLN A 268 -6.44 14.23 14.41
C GLN A 268 -4.92 14.13 14.20
N ILE A 269 -4.51 13.64 13.00
CA ILE A 269 -3.11 13.56 12.59
C ILE A 269 -2.79 14.75 11.70
N GLU A 270 -1.76 15.48 12.06
CA GLU A 270 -1.12 16.44 11.17
C GLU A 270 -0.10 15.71 10.29
N LEU A 271 -0.32 15.73 8.97
CA LEU A 271 0.61 15.13 8.01
C LEU A 271 1.85 16.02 7.88
N GLN A 272 3.03 15.40 7.96
CA GLN A 272 4.31 16.09 7.76
C GLN A 272 4.45 16.61 6.33
N HIS A 273 3.94 15.84 5.36
CA HIS A 273 4.11 16.09 3.95
C HIS A 273 2.77 16.27 3.23
N ALA A 274 2.15 17.43 3.38
CA ALA A 274 0.94 17.78 2.63
C ALA A 274 1.24 18.27 1.19
N ASN A 275 2.47 18.75 0.94
CA ASN A 275 2.92 19.27 -0.35
C ASN A 275 3.94 18.33 -1.01
N LEU A 276 3.73 18.00 -2.30
CA LEU A 276 4.58 17.06 -3.03
C LEU A 276 6.03 17.53 -3.19
N ASN A 277 6.25 18.81 -3.50
CA ASN A 277 7.59 19.34 -3.68
C ASN A 277 8.38 19.27 -2.37
N GLN A 278 7.77 19.75 -1.28
CA GLN A 278 8.38 19.65 0.05
C GLN A 278 8.70 18.19 0.40
N CYS A 279 7.74 17.28 0.19
CA CYS A 279 7.96 15.85 0.45
C CYS A 279 9.16 15.31 -0.32
N LEU A 280 9.25 15.59 -1.64
CA LEU A 280 10.34 15.09 -2.46
C LEU A 280 11.69 15.73 -2.09
N ASP A 281 11.72 17.00 -1.76
CA ASP A 281 12.94 17.70 -1.34
C ASP A 281 13.50 17.13 -0.01
N GLU A 282 12.62 16.74 0.92
CA GLU A 282 13.03 16.20 2.22
C GLU A 282 13.46 14.72 2.16
N ILE A 283 12.86 13.92 1.26
CA ILE A 283 13.16 12.49 1.18
C ILE A 283 14.26 12.15 0.18
N MET A 284 14.71 13.10 -0.70
CA MET A 284 15.69 12.87 -1.77
C MET A 284 17.07 13.33 -1.39
#